data_5c6445f764e0341d28a0b04af6b169f2
#
_entry.id   5c6445f764e0341d28a0b04af6b169f2
#
_cell.length_a   1.000
_cell.length_b   1.000
_cell.length_c   1.000
_cell.angle_alpha   90.00
_cell.angle_beta   90.00
_cell.angle_gamma   90.00
#
_symmetry.space_group_name_H-M   'P 1'
#
loop_
_entity.id
_entity.type
_entity.pdbx_description
1 polymer ?
#
loop_
_entity_poly.entity_id
_entity_poly.type
_entity_poly.pdbx_seq_one_letter_code
_entity_poly.pdbx_strand_id
1 'polypeptide(L)'
;GNSLKVSFADSSNYDTNSVGSTTITAGGSGYTSATVTFSAAPAGGITATGTATVSGGAVTAIVITNPGNGYTSAPTITIGGDGSSATATATLASDWTYKTQFDRAPLTSPMVSAKGGSNDQMHIIVIDEDGLFSGVAGTVLEKFDNVSKASDAKGLEGGSIYYKDVINNQSKYIWWSDHPANEQSSGWGQNSTTTFTSDFSAAESTVSLTGGVDAAPSSGNIQTAYALFADAESVDISLILTGGHATVDVDYVIDNLAKVRKDCIAFLSPQRGSVVNNAGSEVTSMVTDKQTLAGTSYAVMDGNWKYQYDRYNDVYRWVPLNGDVAGLCVATDLSTDPWFSPAGYNRGQVRNAVKLAFNPTKTNRDDMYKEGINPIINAPGTGIILFGDKTMLAAPSAFNRINVRRLFIVLEKAIATAAKFQLFEFNDAFTRSQFTSLLTPFLRDVQGRRGIYDFKVICNSSNNTAEVIDRNEFIADIFIKPARAINFIQLNFIATRTGVSFEEIGG
;
A
#
# COMPACT_ATOMS: atom_id res chain seq x y z
N GLY A 1 -9.52 10.38 10.47
CA GLY A 1 -8.75 10.54 11.70
C GLY A 1 -9.43 11.43 12.74
N ASN A 2 -10.43 12.26 12.36
CA ASN A 2 -11.05 13.21 13.28
C ASN A 2 -11.89 12.58 14.41
N SER A 3 -12.12 11.27 14.36
CA SER A 3 -12.91 10.52 15.35
C SER A 3 -12.05 9.68 16.27
N LEU A 4 -10.75 9.90 16.25
CA LEU A 4 -9.79 9.22 17.10
C LEU A 4 -9.21 10.19 18.13
N LYS A 5 -8.99 9.68 19.32
CA LYS A 5 -8.27 10.33 20.40
C LYS A 5 -7.09 9.48 20.81
N VAL A 6 -5.96 10.11 21.02
CA VAL A 6 -4.76 9.45 21.56
C VAL A 6 -4.52 9.97 22.95
N SER A 7 -4.28 9.08 23.90
CA SER A 7 -3.88 9.44 25.25
C SER A 7 -2.62 8.68 25.65
N PHE A 8 -1.76 9.33 26.38
CA PHE A 8 -0.51 8.74 26.84
C PHE A 8 -0.19 9.13 28.27
N ALA A 9 0.51 8.25 28.95
CA ALA A 9 0.96 8.49 30.31
C ALA A 9 2.37 7.91 30.50
N ASP A 10 3.15 8.62 31.27
CA ASP A 10 4.37 8.12 31.87
C ASP A 10 4.28 8.16 33.40
N SER A 11 5.40 7.97 34.10
CA SER A 11 5.41 7.96 35.56
C SER A 11 4.96 9.28 36.22
N SER A 12 4.92 10.39 35.46
CA SER A 12 4.57 11.70 36.02
C SER A 12 3.05 11.94 36.11
N ASN A 13 2.28 11.34 35.20
CA ASN A 13 0.83 11.56 35.10
C ASN A 13 -0.02 10.27 35.22
N TYR A 14 0.61 9.13 35.43
CA TYR A 14 -0.09 7.84 35.52
C TYR A 14 -0.90 7.70 36.83
N ASP A 15 -0.33 8.11 37.96
CA ASP A 15 -0.91 7.93 39.28
C ASP A 15 -0.83 9.22 40.11
N THR A 16 -1.91 9.57 40.83
CA THR A 16 -1.97 10.72 41.78
C THR A 16 -0.96 10.62 42.90
N ASN A 17 -0.42 9.44 43.14
CA ASN A 17 0.58 9.17 44.22
C ASN A 17 2.01 9.54 43.82
N SER A 18 2.21 10.25 42.71
CA SER A 18 3.50 10.76 42.22
C SER A 18 3.53 12.29 42.17
N VAL A 19 4.73 12.89 42.12
CA VAL A 19 4.87 14.34 41.96
C VAL A 19 4.66 14.71 40.50
N GLY A 20 3.57 15.40 40.19
CA GLY A 20 3.20 15.81 38.81
C GLY A 20 3.91 17.09 38.36
N SER A 21 4.12 18.05 39.26
CA SER A 21 4.80 19.31 38.92
C SER A 21 5.43 19.98 40.14
N THR A 22 6.31 20.93 39.89
CA THR A 22 6.92 21.77 40.88
C THR A 22 6.77 23.24 40.49
N THR A 23 6.57 24.11 41.46
CA THR A 23 6.48 25.57 41.25
C THR A 23 7.47 26.27 42.18
N ILE A 24 8.35 27.08 41.63
CA ILE A 24 9.22 27.96 42.43
C ILE A 24 8.36 29.07 43.01
N THR A 25 8.30 29.16 44.35
CA THR A 25 7.56 30.21 45.06
C THR A 25 8.45 31.40 45.41
N ALA A 26 9.78 31.16 45.57
CA ALA A 26 10.78 32.20 45.65
C ALA A 26 12.12 31.64 45.09
N GLY A 27 12.75 32.37 44.18
CA GLY A 27 14.02 31.93 43.55
C GLY A 27 15.24 32.05 44.47
N GLY A 28 15.14 32.79 45.59
CA GLY A 28 16.27 33.04 46.47
C GLY A 28 17.35 33.93 45.82
N SER A 29 18.52 33.95 46.40
CA SER A 29 19.67 34.71 45.86
C SER A 29 21.01 34.06 46.25
N GLY A 30 22.05 34.40 45.49
CA GLY A 30 23.43 33.96 45.75
C GLY A 30 23.75 32.52 45.34
N TYR A 31 22.87 31.84 44.60
CA TYR A 31 23.11 30.49 44.12
C TYR A 31 24.07 30.50 42.88
N THR A 32 25.10 29.69 42.96
CA THR A 32 25.86 29.23 41.79
C THR A 32 25.56 27.77 41.50
N SER A 33 25.19 27.00 42.54
CA SER A 33 24.65 25.65 42.45
C SER A 33 23.55 25.44 43.50
N ALA A 34 22.55 24.64 43.16
CA ALA A 34 21.46 24.30 44.10
C ALA A 34 21.15 22.80 44.05
N THR A 35 20.90 22.22 45.24
CA THR A 35 20.44 20.86 45.40
C THR A 35 18.94 20.84 45.75
N VAL A 36 18.23 19.82 45.27
CA VAL A 36 16.79 19.64 45.53
C VAL A 36 16.60 18.33 46.29
N THR A 37 15.88 18.41 47.38
CA THR A 37 15.51 17.26 48.15
C THR A 37 14.00 17.26 48.43
N PHE A 38 13.31 16.18 48.02
CA PHE A 38 11.91 15.94 48.35
C PHE A 38 11.82 15.19 49.66
N SER A 39 10.80 15.46 50.48
CA SER A 39 10.51 14.66 51.64
C SER A 39 10.27 13.21 51.26
N ALA A 40 10.68 12.26 52.12
CA ALA A 40 10.56 10.85 51.83
C ALA A 40 9.10 10.43 51.55
N ALA A 41 8.93 9.54 50.58
CA ALA A 41 7.65 8.88 50.36
C ALA A 41 7.29 7.99 51.54
N PRO A 42 5.98 7.74 51.82
CA PRO A 42 5.54 6.80 52.81
C PRO A 42 6.13 5.39 52.63
N ALA A 43 6.07 4.56 53.66
CA ALA A 43 6.65 3.21 53.66
C ALA A 43 6.10 2.39 52.44
N GLY A 44 7.01 1.86 51.64
CA GLY A 44 6.72 1.13 50.38
C GLY A 44 6.67 2.01 49.13
N GLY A 45 6.75 3.33 49.28
CA GLY A 45 6.84 4.25 48.16
C GLY A 45 8.30 4.55 47.76
N ILE A 46 8.45 5.22 46.62
CA ILE A 46 9.72 5.73 46.06
C ILE A 46 9.75 7.24 46.22
N THR A 47 10.81 7.76 46.85
CA THR A 47 10.99 9.22 47.00
C THR A 47 11.27 9.89 45.67
N ALA A 48 10.60 10.99 45.39
CA ALA A 48 10.84 11.81 44.20
C ALA A 48 12.25 12.43 44.21
N THR A 49 12.83 12.62 43.04
CA THR A 49 14.10 13.31 42.87
C THR A 49 14.00 14.39 41.78
N GLY A 50 14.81 15.41 41.88
CA GLY A 50 14.83 16.49 40.88
C GLY A 50 16.13 17.29 40.95
N THR A 51 16.39 18.08 39.91
CA THR A 51 17.54 18.98 39.79
C THR A 51 17.07 20.42 39.67
N ALA A 52 17.77 21.34 40.30
CA ALA A 52 17.49 22.77 40.18
C ALA A 52 18.20 23.40 38.98
N THR A 53 17.55 24.28 38.31
CA THR A 53 18.14 25.21 37.32
C THR A 53 18.39 26.54 38.01
N VAL A 54 19.64 27.03 37.92
CA VAL A 54 20.04 28.33 38.49
C VAL A 54 20.38 29.31 37.38
N SER A 55 19.84 30.51 37.44
CA SER A 55 20.15 31.59 36.50
C SER A 55 20.10 32.92 37.23
N GLY A 56 21.10 33.77 36.98
CA GLY A 56 21.23 35.08 37.62
C GLY A 56 21.35 35.06 39.16
N GLY A 57 21.89 33.97 39.72
CA GLY A 57 22.01 33.77 41.15
C GLY A 57 20.75 33.33 41.89
N ALA A 58 19.70 32.97 41.15
CA ALA A 58 18.43 32.47 41.70
C ALA A 58 18.06 31.11 41.12
N VAL A 59 17.31 30.29 41.85
CA VAL A 59 16.71 29.07 41.35
C VAL A 59 15.47 29.44 40.51
N THR A 60 15.49 29.07 39.23
CA THR A 60 14.44 29.42 38.27
C THR A 60 13.49 28.25 37.94
N ALA A 61 13.95 27.02 38.08
CA ALA A 61 13.13 25.83 37.85
C ALA A 61 13.66 24.63 38.63
N ILE A 62 12.78 23.65 38.87
CA ILE A 62 13.15 22.31 39.32
C ILE A 62 12.64 21.34 38.27
N VAL A 63 13.56 20.56 37.71
CA VAL A 63 13.26 19.46 36.79
C VAL A 63 13.13 18.18 37.60
N ILE A 64 11.95 17.54 37.55
CA ILE A 64 11.71 16.27 38.20
C ILE A 64 12.46 15.18 37.42
N THR A 65 13.42 14.51 38.05
CA THR A 65 14.18 13.40 37.43
C THR A 65 13.55 12.03 37.72
N ASN A 66 12.86 11.93 38.84
CA ASN A 66 12.00 10.81 39.17
C ASN A 66 10.80 11.34 39.97
N PRO A 67 9.54 11.16 39.51
CA PRO A 67 8.36 11.66 40.19
C PRO A 67 8.05 10.92 41.52
N GLY A 68 8.72 9.80 41.77
CA GLY A 68 8.43 8.96 42.92
C GLY A 68 7.04 8.29 42.81
N ASN A 69 6.64 7.62 43.88
CA ASN A 69 5.30 7.06 44.04
C ASN A 69 4.94 6.87 45.50
N GLY A 70 3.66 6.58 45.75
CA GLY A 70 3.17 6.29 47.09
C GLY A 70 2.92 7.52 47.97
N TYR A 71 2.99 8.71 47.43
CA TYR A 71 2.64 9.93 48.16
C TYR A 71 1.13 10.02 48.38
N THR A 72 0.75 10.29 49.59
CA THR A 72 -0.67 10.58 49.99
C THR A 72 -0.94 12.07 50.07
N SER A 73 0.10 12.90 50.07
CA SER A 73 0.05 14.36 50.02
C SER A 73 1.32 14.89 49.31
N ALA A 74 1.27 16.08 48.77
CA ALA A 74 2.44 16.69 48.09
C ALA A 74 3.65 16.74 49.03
N PRO A 75 4.84 16.21 48.60
CA PRO A 75 6.04 16.28 49.44
C PRO A 75 6.54 17.71 49.57
N THR A 76 7.17 18.00 50.69
CA THR A 76 7.90 19.26 50.89
C THR A 76 9.19 19.22 50.07
N ILE A 77 9.53 20.34 49.46
CA ILE A 77 10.77 20.53 48.72
C ILE A 77 11.73 21.35 49.55
N THR A 78 12.92 20.83 49.77
CA THR A 78 14.04 21.59 50.41
C THR A 78 15.07 21.88 49.33
N ILE A 79 15.41 23.16 49.16
CA ILE A 79 16.46 23.63 48.24
C ILE A 79 17.65 24.02 49.08
N GLY A 80 18.77 23.28 48.86
CA GLY A 80 20.07 23.53 49.47
C GLY A 80 21.05 24.11 48.43
N GLY A 81 22.25 24.46 48.89
CA GLY A 81 23.33 25.00 48.03
C GLY A 81 24.07 26.13 48.67
N ASP A 82 24.78 26.92 47.88
CA ASP A 82 25.59 28.04 48.28
C ASP A 82 24.82 29.38 48.42
N GLY A 83 23.54 29.40 47.95
CA GLY A 83 22.61 30.55 48.10
C GLY A 83 21.63 30.38 49.26
N SER A 84 20.63 31.26 49.35
CA SER A 84 19.64 31.26 50.42
C SER A 84 18.25 31.68 49.94
N SER A 85 17.22 31.28 50.75
CA SER A 85 15.83 31.74 50.63
C SER A 85 15.07 31.25 49.37
N ALA A 86 15.58 30.23 48.64
CA ALA A 86 14.79 29.62 47.60
C ALA A 86 13.73 28.69 48.21
N THR A 87 12.51 28.75 47.71
CA THR A 87 11.40 27.91 48.11
C THR A 87 10.59 27.43 46.90
N ALA A 88 10.09 26.20 46.98
CA ALA A 88 9.25 25.63 45.97
C ALA A 88 8.16 24.72 46.57
N THR A 89 7.11 24.53 45.85
CA THR A 89 6.01 23.60 46.20
C THR A 89 5.92 22.49 45.15
N ALA A 90 5.54 21.29 45.59
CA ALA A 90 5.19 20.18 44.73
C ALA A 90 3.65 20.07 44.61
N THR A 91 3.19 19.60 43.46
CA THR A 91 1.78 19.20 43.26
C THR A 91 1.75 17.75 42.81
N LEU A 92 0.85 16.94 43.39
CA LEU A 92 0.67 15.57 42.93
C LEU A 92 0.02 15.53 41.55
N ALA A 93 0.39 14.52 40.78
CA ALA A 93 -0.26 14.24 39.51
C ALA A 93 -1.73 13.84 39.73
N SER A 94 -2.60 14.14 38.79
CA SER A 94 -3.93 13.54 38.72
C SER A 94 -3.86 12.17 38.05
N ASP A 95 -4.69 11.23 38.50
CA ASP A 95 -4.77 9.90 37.87
C ASP A 95 -5.05 10.03 36.38
N TRP A 96 -4.28 9.33 35.58
CA TRP A 96 -4.57 9.17 34.18
C TRP A 96 -5.88 8.37 34.00
N THR A 97 -6.81 8.89 33.23
CA THR A 97 -8.16 8.34 33.04
C THR A 97 -8.12 6.83 32.64
N TYR A 98 -7.10 6.42 31.90
CA TYR A 98 -6.99 5.05 31.35
C TYR A 98 -6.03 4.16 32.14
N LYS A 99 -5.63 4.54 33.34
CA LYS A 99 -4.69 3.80 34.19
C LYS A 99 -5.12 2.34 34.42
N THR A 100 -6.43 2.09 34.53
CA THR A 100 -6.98 0.74 34.74
C THR A 100 -6.84 -0.19 33.55
N GLN A 101 -6.41 0.31 32.41
CA GLN A 101 -6.14 -0.48 31.21
C GLN A 101 -4.76 -1.18 31.23
N PHE A 102 -3.94 -0.87 32.23
CA PHE A 102 -2.56 -1.33 32.35
C PHE A 102 -2.30 -1.88 33.75
N ASP A 103 -1.41 -2.86 33.86
CA ASP A 103 -1.14 -3.57 35.14
C ASP A 103 -0.23 -2.77 36.07
N ARG A 104 0.57 -1.84 35.55
CA ARG A 104 1.55 -1.07 36.35
C ARG A 104 1.83 0.29 35.72
N ALA A 105 2.41 1.18 36.52
CA ALA A 105 2.93 2.45 36.01
C ALA A 105 4.15 2.22 35.08
N PRO A 106 4.32 3.02 34.03
CA PRO A 106 5.54 3.01 33.23
C PRO A 106 6.68 3.63 34.03
N LEU A 107 7.87 3.03 33.98
CA LEU A 107 9.04 3.45 34.75
C LEU A 107 10.26 3.60 33.82
N THR A 108 11.34 2.89 34.17
CA THR A 108 12.59 2.86 33.38
C THR A 108 12.77 1.44 32.84
N SER A 109 13.01 1.32 31.54
CA SER A 109 13.28 0.03 30.92
C SER A 109 14.65 -0.52 31.37
N PRO A 110 14.82 -1.87 31.43
CA PRO A 110 16.08 -2.47 31.87
C PRO A 110 17.30 -2.00 31.06
N MET A 111 17.14 -1.84 29.75
CA MET A 111 18.22 -1.40 28.87
C MET A 111 18.64 0.05 29.15
N VAL A 112 17.67 0.95 29.30
CA VAL A 112 17.93 2.36 29.63
C VAL A 112 18.56 2.49 31.00
N SER A 113 18.07 1.76 31.99
CA SER A 113 18.65 1.70 33.32
C SER A 113 20.11 1.22 33.30
N ALA A 114 20.41 0.17 32.54
CA ALA A 114 21.77 -0.36 32.38
C ALA A 114 22.76 0.63 31.74
N LYS A 115 22.25 1.57 30.93
CA LYS A 115 23.03 2.62 30.27
C LYS A 115 23.08 3.94 31.08
N GLY A 116 22.46 3.98 32.26
CA GLY A 116 22.44 5.15 33.14
C GLY A 116 21.39 6.20 32.84
N GLY A 117 20.48 5.93 31.91
CA GLY A 117 19.29 6.74 31.68
C GLY A 117 18.12 6.37 32.59
N SER A 118 17.02 7.11 32.51
CA SER A 118 15.82 6.88 33.34
C SER A 118 14.55 7.48 32.76
N ASN A 119 13.38 7.00 33.24
CA ASN A 119 12.02 7.51 32.94
C ASN A 119 11.65 7.44 31.45
N ASP A 120 12.13 6.43 30.77
CA ASP A 120 11.91 6.28 29.33
C ASP A 120 10.56 5.64 28.97
N GLN A 121 9.95 4.87 29.88
CA GLN A 121 8.71 4.18 29.55
C GLN A 121 7.49 5.08 29.59
N MET A 122 6.52 4.76 28.73
CA MET A 122 5.19 5.33 28.71
C MET A 122 4.16 4.33 28.18
N HIS A 123 2.90 4.58 28.49
CA HIS A 123 1.74 3.90 27.91
C HIS A 123 1.07 4.81 26.91
N ILE A 124 0.60 4.22 25.82
CA ILE A 124 -0.17 4.92 24.79
C ILE A 124 -1.45 4.14 24.52
N ILE A 125 -2.55 4.88 24.35
CA ILE A 125 -3.87 4.31 24.08
C ILE A 125 -4.53 5.06 22.93
N VAL A 126 -5.17 4.32 22.05
CA VAL A 126 -5.96 4.87 20.93
C VAL A 126 -7.43 4.61 21.24
N ILE A 127 -8.23 5.64 21.13
CA ILE A 127 -9.62 5.66 21.55
C ILE A 127 -10.49 6.06 20.38
N ASP A 128 -11.62 5.37 20.21
CA ASP A 128 -12.69 5.74 19.30
C ASP A 128 -13.51 6.88 19.95
N GLU A 129 -13.22 8.12 19.61
CA GLU A 129 -13.82 9.26 20.28
C GLU A 129 -15.32 9.34 20.05
N ASP A 130 -15.77 9.14 18.82
CA ASP A 130 -17.16 9.30 18.39
C ASP A 130 -17.89 7.97 18.17
N GLY A 131 -17.22 6.84 18.35
CA GLY A 131 -17.81 5.50 18.14
C GLY A 131 -17.91 5.08 16.67
N LEU A 132 -17.19 5.73 15.75
CA LEU A 132 -17.28 5.42 14.31
C LEU A 132 -16.57 4.11 13.92
N PHE A 133 -15.65 3.64 14.72
CA PHE A 133 -14.88 2.41 14.46
C PHE A 133 -15.46 1.19 15.20
N SER A 134 -15.90 1.39 16.44
CA SER A 134 -16.39 0.32 17.32
C SER A 134 -17.90 0.29 17.48
N GLY A 135 -18.59 1.35 17.08
CA GLY A 135 -20.01 1.58 17.35
C GLY A 135 -20.31 2.19 18.71
N VAL A 136 -19.30 2.38 19.57
CA VAL A 136 -19.47 2.94 20.93
C VAL A 136 -18.39 3.99 21.19
N ALA A 137 -18.81 5.22 21.42
CA ALA A 137 -17.90 6.34 21.74
C ALA A 137 -17.10 6.05 23.02
N GLY A 138 -15.82 6.41 23.02
CA GLY A 138 -14.90 6.20 24.13
C GLY A 138 -14.30 4.80 24.21
N THR A 139 -14.58 3.92 23.27
CA THR A 139 -14.01 2.57 23.24
C THR A 139 -12.51 2.62 22.98
N VAL A 140 -11.73 1.87 23.76
CA VAL A 140 -10.30 1.67 23.53
C VAL A 140 -10.10 0.73 22.37
N LEU A 141 -9.43 1.20 21.32
CA LEU A 141 -9.13 0.45 20.10
C LEU A 141 -7.79 -0.27 20.20
N GLU A 142 -6.77 0.42 20.70
CA GLU A 142 -5.40 -0.10 20.82
C GLU A 142 -4.75 0.39 22.12
N LYS A 143 -3.85 -0.42 22.67
CA LYS A 143 -2.97 -0.08 23.79
C LYS A 143 -1.55 -0.51 23.48
N PHE A 144 -0.61 0.36 23.82
CA PHE A 144 0.82 0.11 23.71
C PHE A 144 1.42 0.25 25.10
N ASP A 145 1.83 -0.89 25.67
CA ASP A 145 2.30 -1.03 27.05
C ASP A 145 3.82 -0.82 27.12
N ASN A 146 4.27 0.01 28.07
CA ASN A 146 5.68 0.20 28.40
C ASN A 146 6.59 0.47 27.20
N VAL A 147 6.12 1.23 26.22
CA VAL A 147 6.94 1.67 25.09
C VAL A 147 7.95 2.73 25.55
N SER A 148 9.11 2.81 24.90
CA SER A 148 10.20 3.67 25.31
C SER A 148 10.28 4.96 24.50
N LYS A 149 10.62 6.08 25.14
CA LYS A 149 10.99 7.36 24.52
C LYS A 149 12.39 7.32 23.88
N ALA A 150 13.23 6.35 24.29
CA ALA A 150 14.59 6.19 23.81
C ALA A 150 14.63 5.50 22.44
N SER A 151 15.29 6.12 21.46
CA SER A 151 15.30 5.66 20.06
C SER A 151 16.05 4.32 19.86
N ASP A 152 16.98 3.98 20.72
CA ASP A 152 17.77 2.75 20.66
C ASP A 152 17.32 1.67 21.68
N ALA A 153 16.19 1.91 22.38
CA ALA A 153 15.71 1.00 23.40
C ALA A 153 15.20 -0.32 22.80
N LYS A 154 15.58 -1.42 23.42
CA LYS A 154 15.17 -2.77 23.05
C LYS A 154 14.56 -3.50 24.25
N GLY A 155 13.55 -4.31 23.97
CA GLY A 155 12.98 -5.25 24.93
C GLY A 155 13.91 -6.42 25.21
N LEU A 156 13.53 -7.26 26.17
CA LEU A 156 14.29 -8.47 26.56
C LEU A 156 14.45 -9.45 25.38
N GLU A 157 13.53 -9.43 24.43
CA GLU A 157 13.56 -10.26 23.20
C GLU A 157 14.41 -9.65 22.07
N GLY A 158 15.01 -8.48 22.30
CA GLY A 158 15.89 -7.78 21.33
C GLY A 158 15.14 -6.93 20.29
N GLY A 159 13.81 -6.94 20.27
CA GLY A 159 13.00 -6.07 19.41
C GLY A 159 13.02 -4.61 19.88
N SER A 160 12.82 -3.64 18.95
CA SER A 160 12.65 -2.24 19.32
C SER A 160 11.41 -2.03 20.17
N ILE A 161 11.56 -1.36 21.30
CA ILE A 161 10.45 -0.86 22.12
C ILE A 161 10.30 0.65 22.01
N TYR A 162 11.03 1.28 21.07
CA TYR A 162 10.88 2.70 20.77
C TYR A 162 9.46 2.99 20.27
N TYR A 163 8.76 3.91 20.92
CA TYR A 163 7.34 4.14 20.71
C TYR A 163 6.99 4.45 19.24
N LYS A 164 7.85 5.19 18.53
CA LYS A 164 7.71 5.46 17.09
C LYS A 164 7.68 4.17 16.26
N ASP A 165 8.62 3.28 16.51
CA ASP A 165 8.73 2.02 15.77
C ASP A 165 7.55 1.11 16.10
N VAL A 166 7.18 1.04 17.38
CA VAL A 166 6.05 0.23 17.85
C VAL A 166 4.75 0.70 17.20
N ILE A 167 4.45 2.00 17.23
CA ILE A 167 3.26 2.56 16.59
C ILE A 167 3.26 2.27 15.09
N ASN A 168 4.33 2.60 14.38
CA ASN A 168 4.37 2.45 12.92
C ASN A 168 4.29 1.00 12.45
N ASN A 169 4.74 0.04 13.26
CA ASN A 169 4.72 -1.38 12.90
C ASN A 169 3.47 -2.12 13.38
N GLN A 170 2.79 -1.66 14.43
CA GLN A 170 1.72 -2.42 15.09
C GLN A 170 0.36 -1.74 15.02
N SER A 171 0.29 -0.40 14.98
CA SER A 171 -0.99 0.30 14.94
C SER A 171 -1.70 0.13 13.61
N LYS A 172 -3.03 -0.04 13.69
CA LYS A 172 -3.94 -0.06 12.54
C LYS A 172 -4.66 1.27 12.34
N TYR A 173 -4.54 2.19 13.30
CA TYR A 173 -5.34 3.41 13.34
C TYR A 173 -4.52 4.68 13.27
N ILE A 174 -3.28 4.68 13.77
CA ILE A 174 -2.43 5.87 13.84
C ILE A 174 -1.03 5.61 13.28
N TRP A 175 -0.40 6.68 12.79
CA TRP A 175 1.00 6.73 12.40
C TRP A 175 1.71 7.83 13.17
N TRP A 176 2.96 7.59 13.54
CA TRP A 176 3.80 8.60 14.12
C TRP A 176 4.16 9.66 13.07
N SER A 177 3.99 10.93 13.41
CA SER A 177 4.33 12.06 12.53
C SER A 177 5.55 12.80 13.05
N ASP A 178 5.49 13.28 14.31
CA ASP A 178 6.56 14.01 14.94
C ASP A 178 6.45 13.89 16.47
N HIS A 179 7.53 14.29 17.19
CA HIS A 179 7.47 14.44 18.64
C HIS A 179 6.59 15.64 19.00
N PRO A 180 5.85 15.58 20.11
CA PRO A 180 5.19 16.77 20.62
C PRO A 180 6.20 17.88 20.86
N ALA A 181 5.84 19.12 20.58
CA ALA A 181 6.80 20.26 20.60
C ALA A 181 7.50 20.47 21.95
N ASN A 182 6.78 20.25 23.05
CA ASN A 182 7.33 20.37 24.39
C ASN A 182 8.24 19.20 24.77
N GLU A 183 8.02 18.01 24.25
CA GLU A 183 8.75 16.78 24.57
C GLU A 183 10.05 16.66 23.81
N GLN A 184 10.26 17.42 22.73
CA GLN A 184 11.57 17.52 22.10
C GLN A 184 12.63 18.10 23.08
N SER A 185 12.25 19.03 23.94
CA SER A 185 13.11 19.55 25.00
C SER A 185 13.30 18.56 26.16
N SER A 186 12.42 17.59 26.31
CA SER A 186 12.42 16.55 27.35
C SER A 186 13.20 15.27 26.96
N GLY A 187 13.90 15.31 25.82
CA GLY A 187 14.81 14.25 25.39
C GLY A 187 14.15 13.13 24.57
N TRP A 188 12.89 13.22 24.18
CA TRP A 188 12.22 12.20 23.38
C TRP A 188 12.95 11.94 22.06
N GLY A 189 13.16 10.68 21.72
CA GLY A 189 13.95 10.28 20.55
C GLY A 189 15.47 10.28 20.75
N GLN A 190 15.97 10.71 21.91
CA GLN A 190 17.37 10.58 22.28
C GLN A 190 17.72 9.11 22.58
N ASN A 191 19.00 8.84 22.82
CA ASN A 191 19.49 7.51 23.12
C ASN A 191 19.24 7.09 24.59
N SER A 192 19.47 5.82 24.90
CA SER A 192 19.22 5.20 26.21
C SER A 192 20.09 5.73 27.37
N THR A 193 21.03 6.65 27.15
CA THR A 193 21.79 7.29 28.24
C THR A 193 21.09 8.51 28.81
N THR A 194 19.96 8.90 28.23
CA THR A 194 19.19 10.10 28.56
C THR A 194 18.31 9.87 29.78
N THR A 195 18.26 10.85 30.69
CA THR A 195 17.19 10.96 31.68
C THR A 195 16.02 11.69 31.03
N PHE A 196 14.95 10.95 30.75
CA PHE A 196 13.77 11.54 30.12
C PHE A 196 12.92 12.28 31.16
N THR A 197 12.52 13.47 30.81
CA THR A 197 11.58 14.27 31.62
C THR A 197 10.22 14.32 30.92
N SER A 198 9.22 14.73 31.64
CA SER A 198 7.85 14.91 31.12
C SER A 198 7.27 16.15 31.74
N ASP A 199 6.82 17.02 30.88
CA ASP A 199 6.16 18.27 31.24
C ASP A 199 4.65 18.25 30.87
N PHE A 200 4.05 17.04 30.87
CA PHE A 200 2.63 16.93 30.53
C PHE A 200 1.74 17.52 31.61
N SER A 201 0.88 18.43 31.22
CA SER A 201 -0.35 18.64 31.97
C SER A 201 -1.35 17.51 31.69
N ALA A 202 -2.27 17.24 32.58
CA ALA A 202 -3.31 16.23 32.39
C ALA A 202 -4.15 16.48 31.11
N ALA A 203 -4.24 17.73 30.66
CA ALA A 203 -4.90 18.11 29.42
C ALA A 203 -4.10 17.79 28.16
N GLU A 204 -2.76 17.84 28.22
CA GLU A 204 -1.86 17.58 27.09
C GLU A 204 -1.64 16.09 26.83
N SER A 205 -1.86 15.25 27.84
CA SER A 205 -1.72 13.79 27.72
C SER A 205 -2.86 13.12 26.96
N THR A 206 -3.91 13.86 26.58
CA THR A 206 -5.05 13.32 25.83
C THR A 206 -5.45 14.29 24.73
N VAL A 207 -5.23 13.88 23.49
CA VAL A 207 -5.40 14.74 22.31
C VAL A 207 -6.36 14.11 21.32
N SER A 208 -7.40 14.85 20.93
CA SER A 208 -8.27 14.49 19.80
C SER A 208 -7.55 14.78 18.47
N LEU A 209 -7.54 13.81 17.57
CA LEU A 209 -7.01 14.03 16.24
C LEU A 209 -7.98 14.89 15.42
N THR A 210 -7.51 16.02 14.93
CA THR A 210 -8.31 17.01 14.19
C THR A 210 -7.65 17.38 12.87
N GLY A 211 -8.38 18.10 12.00
CA GLY A 211 -7.84 18.61 10.74
C GLY A 211 -7.68 17.58 9.63
N GLY A 212 -8.10 16.32 9.86
CA GLY A 212 -8.17 15.33 8.80
C GLY A 212 -9.26 15.70 7.80
N VAL A 213 -8.93 15.74 6.51
CA VAL A 213 -9.86 16.01 5.41
C VAL A 213 -9.84 14.81 4.47
N ASP A 214 -11.04 14.31 4.16
CA ASP A 214 -11.21 13.32 3.09
C ASP A 214 -11.15 14.08 1.75
N ALA A 215 -9.98 14.13 1.16
CA ALA A 215 -9.75 14.77 -0.12
C ALA A 215 -9.36 13.74 -1.17
N ALA A 216 -10.02 13.80 -2.33
CA ALA A 216 -9.58 13.04 -3.49
C ALA A 216 -8.15 13.45 -3.86
N PRO A 217 -7.25 12.50 -4.18
CA PRO A 217 -5.91 12.84 -4.62
C PRO A 217 -5.95 13.61 -5.93
N SER A 218 -5.08 14.60 -6.10
CA SER A 218 -4.92 15.29 -7.37
C SER A 218 -4.32 14.37 -8.43
N SER A 219 -4.53 14.66 -9.73
CA SER A 219 -3.88 13.92 -10.83
C SER A 219 -2.36 13.86 -10.67
N GLY A 220 -1.72 14.94 -10.22
CA GLY A 220 -0.28 14.93 -9.95
C GLY A 220 0.14 13.91 -8.88
N ASN A 221 -0.64 13.77 -7.80
CA ASN A 221 -0.38 12.77 -6.76
C ASN A 221 -0.59 11.33 -7.29
N ILE A 222 -1.64 11.11 -8.09
CA ILE A 222 -1.94 9.82 -8.73
C ILE A 222 -0.79 9.41 -9.66
N GLN A 223 -0.36 10.32 -10.53
CA GLN A 223 0.74 10.09 -11.47
C GLN A 223 2.07 9.83 -10.76
N THR A 224 2.36 10.57 -9.68
CA THR A 224 3.54 10.33 -8.82
C THR A 224 3.51 8.95 -8.20
N ALA A 225 2.34 8.48 -7.74
CA ALA A 225 2.19 7.14 -7.19
C ALA A 225 2.41 6.05 -8.25
N TYR A 226 1.87 6.23 -9.46
CA TYR A 226 2.14 5.30 -10.56
C TYR A 226 3.60 5.32 -11.02
N ALA A 227 4.28 6.47 -10.98
CA ALA A 227 5.69 6.58 -11.35
C ALA A 227 6.63 5.69 -10.51
N LEU A 228 6.25 5.32 -9.29
CA LEU A 228 6.99 4.36 -8.46
C LEU A 228 7.11 2.97 -9.10
N PHE A 229 6.26 2.66 -10.06
CA PHE A 229 6.27 1.39 -10.80
C PHE A 229 6.96 1.50 -12.18
N ALA A 230 7.61 2.62 -12.50
CA ALA A 230 8.20 2.84 -13.81
C ALA A 230 9.46 1.99 -14.06
N ASP A 231 10.25 1.73 -13.02
CA ASP A 231 11.46 0.93 -13.13
C ASP A 231 11.14 -0.58 -13.14
N ALA A 232 11.41 -1.22 -14.28
CA ALA A 232 11.18 -2.65 -14.49
C ALA A 232 12.25 -3.55 -13.81
N GLU A 233 13.39 -2.97 -13.41
CA GLU A 233 14.45 -3.73 -12.75
C GLU A 233 14.20 -3.90 -11.25
N SER A 234 13.63 -2.87 -10.62
CA SER A 234 13.36 -2.87 -9.17
C SER A 234 11.97 -3.41 -8.82
N VAL A 235 10.97 -3.24 -9.69
CA VAL A 235 9.58 -3.64 -9.41
C VAL A 235 9.02 -4.51 -10.53
N ASP A 236 8.79 -5.80 -10.24
CA ASP A 236 8.16 -6.73 -11.20
C ASP A 236 6.64 -6.63 -11.12
N ILE A 237 6.02 -6.17 -12.22
CA ILE A 237 4.57 -6.11 -12.39
C ILE A 237 4.17 -6.74 -13.74
N SER A 238 2.95 -7.26 -13.82
CA SER A 238 2.40 -7.82 -15.06
C SER A 238 1.08 -7.17 -15.47
N LEU A 239 0.31 -6.68 -14.52
CA LEU A 239 -1.00 -6.05 -14.74
C LEU A 239 -1.05 -4.73 -13.98
N ILE A 240 -1.55 -3.68 -14.62
CA ILE A 240 -1.78 -2.36 -14.03
C ILE A 240 -3.27 -2.07 -14.09
N LEU A 241 -3.86 -1.68 -12.96
CA LEU A 241 -5.26 -1.30 -12.84
C LEU A 241 -5.37 0.22 -12.72
N THR A 242 -6.18 0.85 -13.57
CA THR A 242 -6.36 2.30 -13.52
C THR A 242 -7.51 2.73 -12.62
N GLY A 243 -8.30 1.78 -12.08
CA GLY A 243 -9.45 2.11 -11.26
C GLY A 243 -10.47 2.99 -12.00
N GLY A 244 -11.05 3.94 -11.30
CA GLY A 244 -11.98 4.94 -11.85
C GLY A 244 -11.37 6.33 -12.04
N HIS A 245 -10.05 6.40 -12.25
CA HIS A 245 -9.34 7.67 -12.41
C HIS A 245 -9.72 8.43 -13.69
N ALA A 246 -9.42 9.71 -13.72
CA ALA A 246 -9.66 10.58 -14.86
C ALA A 246 -8.83 10.15 -16.09
N THR A 247 -9.32 10.46 -17.28
CA THR A 247 -8.68 10.07 -18.55
C THR A 247 -7.22 10.52 -18.64
N VAL A 248 -6.87 11.69 -18.08
CA VAL A 248 -5.50 12.20 -18.06
C VAL A 248 -4.55 11.31 -17.24
N ASP A 249 -5.03 10.71 -16.16
CA ASP A 249 -4.23 9.80 -15.33
C ASP A 249 -4.10 8.43 -15.99
N VAL A 250 -5.17 7.99 -16.67
CA VAL A 250 -5.17 6.75 -17.46
C VAL A 250 -4.19 6.85 -18.63
N ASP A 251 -4.17 7.98 -19.33
CA ASP A 251 -3.24 8.24 -20.43
C ASP A 251 -1.79 8.26 -19.96
N TYR A 252 -1.54 8.87 -18.79
CA TYR A 252 -0.23 8.82 -18.14
C TYR A 252 0.25 7.39 -17.89
N VAL A 253 -0.62 6.51 -17.37
CA VAL A 253 -0.30 5.10 -17.13
C VAL A 253 0.02 4.37 -18.44
N ILE A 254 -0.73 4.65 -19.50
CA ILE A 254 -0.48 4.05 -20.82
C ILE A 254 0.87 4.50 -21.37
N ASP A 255 1.12 5.81 -21.39
CA ASP A 255 2.27 6.40 -22.09
C ASP A 255 3.58 6.28 -21.32
N ASN A 256 3.54 6.42 -19.99
CA ASN A 256 4.75 6.45 -19.17
C ASN A 256 5.06 5.11 -18.47
N LEU A 257 4.09 4.19 -18.38
CA LEU A 257 4.34 2.88 -17.79
C LEU A 257 4.19 1.75 -18.83
N ALA A 258 2.97 1.49 -19.31
CA ALA A 258 2.71 0.29 -20.10
C ALA A 258 3.49 0.27 -21.44
N LYS A 259 3.55 1.39 -22.16
CA LYS A 259 4.29 1.53 -23.44
C LYS A 259 5.81 1.59 -23.25
N VAL A 260 6.28 2.10 -22.12
CA VAL A 260 7.72 2.22 -21.82
C VAL A 260 8.26 0.88 -21.33
N ARG A 261 7.62 0.31 -20.32
CA ARG A 261 8.03 -0.97 -19.72
C ARG A 261 7.91 -2.15 -20.67
N LYS A 262 6.80 -2.27 -21.41
CA LYS A 262 6.45 -3.34 -22.34
C LYS A 262 6.32 -4.75 -21.72
N ASP A 263 6.53 -4.87 -20.41
CA ASP A 263 6.47 -6.11 -19.65
C ASP A 263 5.17 -6.28 -18.86
N CYS A 264 4.21 -5.35 -19.03
CA CYS A 264 2.91 -5.33 -18.35
C CYS A 264 1.79 -4.85 -19.27
N ILE A 265 0.54 -5.06 -18.85
CA ILE A 265 -0.67 -4.58 -19.53
C ILE A 265 -1.48 -3.70 -18.57
N ALA A 266 -1.92 -2.53 -19.04
CA ALA A 266 -2.83 -1.67 -18.34
C ALA A 266 -4.30 -2.04 -18.64
N PHE A 267 -5.13 -2.12 -17.61
CA PHE A 267 -6.57 -2.36 -17.69
C PHE A 267 -7.31 -1.09 -17.30
N LEU A 268 -8.24 -0.66 -18.13
CA LEU A 268 -8.96 0.59 -17.98
C LEU A 268 -10.45 0.42 -18.28
N SER A 269 -11.24 1.26 -17.64
CA SER A 269 -12.68 1.38 -17.85
C SER A 269 -13.02 2.78 -18.37
N PRO A 270 -14.15 2.97 -19.06
CA PRO A 270 -14.62 4.29 -19.46
C PRO A 270 -14.90 5.15 -18.22
N GLN A 271 -14.97 6.47 -18.40
CA GLN A 271 -15.35 7.37 -17.33
C GLN A 271 -16.73 7.01 -16.78
N ARG A 272 -16.91 7.14 -15.47
CA ARG A 272 -18.19 6.79 -14.83
C ARG A 272 -19.38 7.51 -15.48
N GLY A 273 -19.23 8.82 -15.73
CA GLY A 273 -20.27 9.65 -16.34
C GLY A 273 -20.59 9.28 -17.79
N SER A 274 -19.67 8.61 -18.48
CA SER A 274 -19.89 8.15 -19.86
C SER A 274 -20.78 6.92 -19.94
N VAL A 275 -20.99 6.20 -18.83
CA VAL A 275 -21.74 4.94 -18.80
C VAL A 275 -22.87 4.96 -17.77
N VAL A 276 -22.63 5.43 -16.55
CA VAL A 276 -23.62 5.42 -15.47
C VAL A 276 -24.55 6.61 -15.61
N ASN A 277 -25.84 6.37 -15.67
CA ASN A 277 -26.91 7.37 -15.88
C ASN A 277 -26.76 8.16 -17.21
N ASN A 278 -26.25 7.53 -18.26
CA ASN A 278 -26.04 8.14 -19.57
C ASN A 278 -26.85 7.41 -20.67
N ALA A 279 -28.11 7.09 -20.37
CA ALA A 279 -28.98 6.24 -21.19
C ALA A 279 -29.07 6.72 -22.67
N GLY A 280 -28.71 5.82 -23.58
CA GLY A 280 -28.74 6.04 -25.04
C GLY A 280 -27.51 6.70 -25.63
N SER A 281 -26.59 7.20 -24.78
CA SER A 281 -25.34 7.83 -25.24
C SER A 281 -24.07 7.10 -24.75
N GLU A 282 -24.23 5.94 -24.08
CA GLU A 282 -23.15 5.22 -23.44
C GLU A 282 -22.02 4.89 -24.43
N VAL A 283 -22.36 4.29 -25.58
CA VAL A 283 -21.35 3.86 -26.58
C VAL A 283 -20.63 5.05 -27.18
N THR A 284 -21.36 6.12 -27.56
CA THR A 284 -20.76 7.33 -28.14
C THR A 284 -19.81 7.99 -27.15
N SER A 285 -20.20 8.10 -25.88
CA SER A 285 -19.38 8.72 -24.84
C SER A 285 -18.12 7.88 -24.55
N MET A 286 -18.25 6.55 -24.47
CA MET A 286 -17.09 5.65 -24.31
C MET A 286 -16.12 5.71 -25.47
N VAL A 287 -16.63 5.81 -26.71
CA VAL A 287 -15.77 5.98 -27.89
C VAL A 287 -15.03 7.32 -27.81
N THR A 288 -15.69 8.37 -27.35
CA THR A 288 -15.04 9.67 -27.13
C THR A 288 -13.94 9.58 -26.07
N ASP A 289 -14.21 8.95 -24.93
CA ASP A 289 -13.20 8.70 -23.89
C ASP A 289 -11.99 7.96 -24.47
N LYS A 290 -12.23 6.89 -25.22
CA LYS A 290 -11.17 6.07 -25.82
C LYS A 290 -10.34 6.84 -26.86
N GLN A 291 -10.96 7.74 -27.62
CA GLN A 291 -10.25 8.54 -28.66
C GLN A 291 -9.27 9.55 -28.07
N THR A 292 -9.41 9.91 -26.79
CA THR A 292 -8.44 10.75 -26.07
C THR A 292 -7.23 9.98 -25.56
N LEU A 293 -7.26 8.64 -25.61
CA LEU A 293 -6.22 7.77 -25.10
C LEU A 293 -5.33 7.22 -26.22
N ALA A 294 -4.06 6.99 -25.92
CA ALA A 294 -3.11 6.43 -26.86
C ALA A 294 -3.47 4.97 -27.23
N GLY A 295 -3.60 4.70 -28.53
CA GLY A 295 -3.84 3.36 -29.06
C GLY A 295 -2.60 2.47 -28.92
N THR A 296 -2.69 1.39 -28.15
CA THR A 296 -1.58 0.45 -27.91
C THR A 296 -2.06 -0.97 -27.65
N SER A 297 -1.20 -1.95 -27.93
CA SER A 297 -1.46 -3.34 -27.53
C SER A 297 -1.18 -3.62 -26.05
N TYR A 298 -0.57 -2.70 -25.33
CA TYR A 298 -0.28 -2.80 -23.90
C TYR A 298 -1.39 -2.23 -23.01
N ALA A 299 -2.54 -1.93 -23.58
CA ALA A 299 -3.72 -1.49 -22.86
C ALA A 299 -4.98 -2.25 -23.30
N VAL A 300 -5.89 -2.47 -22.38
CA VAL A 300 -7.17 -3.16 -22.55
C VAL A 300 -8.27 -2.33 -21.92
N MET A 301 -9.27 -1.93 -22.72
CA MET A 301 -10.43 -1.17 -22.24
C MET A 301 -11.67 -2.05 -22.19
N ASP A 302 -12.31 -2.11 -21.03
CA ASP A 302 -13.66 -2.66 -20.90
C ASP A 302 -14.73 -1.62 -21.23
N GLY A 303 -15.98 -2.05 -21.37
CA GLY A 303 -17.06 -1.18 -21.82
C GLY A 303 -18.23 -1.06 -20.84
N ASN A 304 -17.99 -1.16 -19.52
CA ASN A 304 -19.10 -1.04 -18.58
C ASN A 304 -18.64 -0.70 -17.15
N TRP A 305 -19.63 -0.47 -16.28
CA TRP A 305 -19.51 -0.40 -14.84
C TRP A 305 -20.48 -1.37 -14.20
N LYS A 306 -20.09 -2.01 -13.08
CA LYS A 306 -20.93 -2.89 -12.29
C LYS A 306 -21.41 -2.20 -11.02
N TYR A 307 -22.62 -2.56 -10.59
CA TYR A 307 -23.16 -2.19 -9.29
C TYR A 307 -22.97 -3.35 -8.34
N GLN A 308 -22.19 -3.14 -7.26
CA GLN A 308 -21.90 -4.17 -6.28
C GLN A 308 -22.10 -3.68 -4.86
N TYR A 309 -22.35 -4.61 -3.95
CA TYR A 309 -22.46 -4.36 -2.53
C TYR A 309 -21.06 -4.23 -1.90
N ASP A 310 -20.84 -3.10 -1.23
CA ASP A 310 -19.68 -2.83 -0.39
C ASP A 310 -20.02 -3.23 1.06
N ARG A 311 -19.59 -4.42 1.44
CA ARG A 311 -19.91 -5.01 2.76
C ARG A 311 -19.25 -4.28 3.94
N TYR A 312 -18.24 -3.46 3.69
CA TYR A 312 -17.52 -2.75 4.74
C TYR A 312 -18.22 -1.46 5.13
N ASN A 313 -18.90 -0.83 4.18
CA ASN A 313 -19.64 0.41 4.39
C ASN A 313 -21.16 0.21 4.34
N ASP A 314 -21.65 -1.04 4.17
CA ASP A 314 -23.09 -1.38 4.05
C ASP A 314 -23.82 -0.56 2.99
N VAL A 315 -23.20 -0.35 1.84
CA VAL A 315 -23.75 0.44 0.73
C VAL A 315 -23.52 -0.25 -0.62
N TYR A 316 -24.34 0.06 -1.58
CA TYR A 316 -24.11 -0.34 -2.96
C TYR A 316 -23.37 0.76 -3.73
N ARG A 317 -22.35 0.37 -4.48
CA ARG A 317 -21.52 1.31 -5.25
C ARG A 317 -21.38 0.89 -6.70
N TRP A 318 -21.22 1.88 -7.58
CA TRP A 318 -20.75 1.66 -8.93
C TRP A 318 -19.22 1.50 -8.91
N VAL A 319 -18.74 0.42 -9.51
CA VAL A 319 -17.32 0.06 -9.55
C VAL A 319 -16.91 -0.17 -11.00
N PRO A 320 -15.76 0.36 -11.45
CA PRO A 320 -15.23 0.09 -12.79
C PRO A 320 -14.82 -1.37 -12.92
N LEU A 321 -14.91 -1.92 -14.13
CA LEU A 321 -14.69 -3.35 -14.38
C LEU A 321 -13.24 -3.72 -14.75
N ASN A 322 -12.32 -2.75 -14.84
CA ASN A 322 -10.92 -3.04 -15.18
C ASN A 322 -10.24 -4.01 -14.21
N GLY A 323 -10.55 -3.91 -12.90
CA GLY A 323 -10.08 -4.87 -11.91
C GLY A 323 -10.63 -6.27 -12.12
N ASP A 324 -11.90 -6.40 -12.53
CA ASP A 324 -12.50 -7.69 -12.84
C ASP A 324 -11.89 -8.31 -14.10
N VAL A 325 -11.69 -7.53 -15.16
CA VAL A 325 -11.08 -8.01 -16.41
C VAL A 325 -9.63 -8.47 -16.18
N ALA A 326 -8.86 -7.74 -15.39
CA ALA A 326 -7.54 -8.19 -14.95
C ALA A 326 -7.62 -9.46 -14.11
N GLY A 327 -8.60 -9.54 -13.19
CA GLY A 327 -8.87 -10.74 -12.39
C GLY A 327 -9.24 -11.96 -13.24
N LEU A 328 -9.99 -11.78 -14.34
CA LEU A 328 -10.26 -12.85 -15.30
C LEU A 328 -8.98 -13.33 -16.01
N CYS A 329 -8.03 -12.42 -16.29
CA CYS A 329 -6.72 -12.83 -16.80
C CYS A 329 -5.97 -13.70 -15.80
N VAL A 330 -5.92 -13.29 -14.52
CA VAL A 330 -5.27 -14.08 -13.45
C VAL A 330 -5.96 -15.43 -13.25
N ALA A 331 -7.30 -15.46 -13.24
CA ALA A 331 -8.05 -16.71 -13.14
C ALA A 331 -7.79 -17.64 -14.33
N THR A 332 -7.57 -17.08 -15.52
CA THR A 332 -7.18 -17.84 -16.72
C THR A 332 -5.78 -18.42 -16.57
N ASP A 333 -4.82 -17.68 -16.01
CA ASP A 333 -3.46 -18.16 -15.74
C ASP A 333 -3.46 -19.35 -14.77
N LEU A 334 -4.30 -19.27 -13.73
CA LEU A 334 -4.41 -20.33 -12.72
C LEU A 334 -5.12 -21.59 -13.23
N SER A 335 -6.08 -21.45 -14.15
CA SER A 335 -6.89 -22.57 -14.65
C SER A 335 -6.37 -23.21 -15.94
N THR A 336 -5.67 -22.41 -16.74
CA THR A 336 -5.12 -22.82 -18.03
C THR A 336 -3.74 -22.19 -18.20
N ASP A 337 -3.62 -21.16 -19.05
CA ASP A 337 -2.36 -20.46 -19.33
C ASP A 337 -2.60 -19.02 -19.76
N PRO A 338 -1.60 -18.12 -19.65
CA PRO A 338 -1.70 -16.71 -20.04
C PRO A 338 -2.09 -16.45 -21.50
N TRP A 339 -1.86 -17.39 -22.38
CA TRP A 339 -2.17 -17.30 -23.82
C TRP A 339 -3.59 -17.73 -24.19
N PHE A 340 -4.41 -18.13 -23.22
CA PHE A 340 -5.84 -18.33 -23.45
C PHE A 340 -6.60 -17.00 -23.30
N SER A 341 -7.67 -16.86 -24.12
CA SER A 341 -8.55 -15.68 -23.98
C SER A 341 -9.27 -15.69 -22.65
N PRO A 342 -9.27 -14.59 -21.87
CA PRO A 342 -10.03 -14.48 -20.62
C PRO A 342 -11.53 -14.27 -20.84
N ALA A 343 -11.96 -14.09 -22.10
CA ALA A 343 -13.35 -13.79 -22.46
C ALA A 343 -14.18 -15.06 -22.73
N GLY A 344 -15.48 -14.86 -22.83
CA GLY A 344 -16.44 -15.87 -23.24
C GLY A 344 -17.10 -16.63 -22.09
N TYR A 345 -17.97 -17.57 -22.44
CA TYR A 345 -18.81 -18.29 -21.49
C TYR A 345 -18.04 -19.17 -20.50
N ASN A 346 -16.88 -19.65 -20.86
CA ASN A 346 -16.11 -20.59 -20.03
C ASN A 346 -15.24 -19.88 -18.97
N ARG A 347 -14.69 -18.72 -19.26
CA ARG A 347 -13.70 -18.01 -18.41
C ARG A 347 -14.04 -16.56 -18.10
N GLY A 348 -14.94 -15.95 -18.91
CA GLY A 348 -15.24 -14.52 -18.83
C GLY A 348 -16.29 -14.11 -17.80
N GLN A 349 -16.68 -14.98 -16.87
CA GLN A 349 -17.76 -14.69 -15.91
C GLN A 349 -17.28 -13.70 -14.84
N VAL A 350 -17.90 -12.51 -14.79
CA VAL A 350 -17.69 -11.49 -13.77
C VAL A 350 -18.48 -11.83 -12.51
N ARG A 351 -17.83 -11.81 -11.37
CA ARG A 351 -18.41 -12.14 -10.07
C ARG A 351 -18.79 -10.88 -9.29
N ASN A 352 -19.60 -11.06 -8.25
CA ASN A 352 -20.00 -9.99 -7.31
C ASN A 352 -20.59 -8.75 -8.02
N ALA A 353 -21.39 -8.93 -9.04
CA ALA A 353 -22.09 -7.87 -9.75
C ALA A 353 -23.60 -8.07 -9.62
N VAL A 354 -24.29 -7.08 -9.07
CA VAL A 354 -25.76 -7.08 -8.95
C VAL A 354 -26.38 -6.72 -10.28
N LYS A 355 -25.83 -5.70 -10.97
CA LYS A 355 -26.25 -5.28 -12.30
C LYS A 355 -25.14 -4.52 -13.01
N LEU A 356 -25.26 -4.41 -14.33
CA LEU A 356 -24.43 -3.52 -15.16
C LEU A 356 -25.08 -2.13 -15.26
N ALA A 357 -24.31 -1.11 -15.62
CA ALA A 357 -24.82 0.23 -15.87
C ALA A 357 -25.77 0.24 -17.08
N PHE A 358 -25.44 -0.52 -18.13
CA PHE A 358 -26.32 -0.81 -19.26
C PHE A 358 -26.02 -2.21 -19.82
N ASN A 359 -26.95 -2.79 -20.57
CA ASN A 359 -26.71 -4.06 -21.27
C ASN A 359 -26.64 -3.79 -22.78
N PRO A 360 -25.44 -3.88 -23.40
CA PRO A 360 -25.26 -3.48 -24.79
C PRO A 360 -26.01 -4.40 -25.76
N THR A 361 -26.75 -3.82 -26.70
CA THR A 361 -27.38 -4.51 -27.82
C THR A 361 -26.33 -5.10 -28.76
N LYS A 362 -26.74 -5.90 -29.76
CA LYS A 362 -25.81 -6.41 -30.78
C LYS A 362 -25.09 -5.27 -31.50
N THR A 363 -25.83 -4.24 -31.94
CA THR A 363 -25.24 -3.06 -32.63
C THR A 363 -24.24 -2.35 -31.72
N ASN A 364 -24.62 -2.10 -30.46
CA ASN A 364 -23.70 -1.48 -29.49
C ASN A 364 -22.40 -2.27 -29.33
N ARG A 365 -22.51 -3.61 -29.24
CA ARG A 365 -21.32 -4.48 -29.13
C ARG A 365 -20.43 -4.41 -30.37
N ASP A 366 -21.05 -4.40 -31.56
CA ASP A 366 -20.33 -4.33 -32.82
C ASP A 366 -19.57 -2.99 -32.94
N ASP A 367 -20.20 -1.88 -32.54
CA ASP A 367 -19.58 -0.56 -32.56
C ASP A 367 -18.45 -0.43 -31.52
N MET A 368 -18.67 -0.85 -30.28
CA MET A 368 -17.65 -0.90 -29.24
C MET A 368 -16.46 -1.76 -29.67
N TYR A 369 -16.73 -2.94 -30.23
CA TYR A 369 -15.68 -3.88 -30.62
C TYR A 369 -14.86 -3.40 -31.81
N LYS A 370 -15.44 -2.64 -32.76
CA LYS A 370 -14.69 -1.97 -33.83
C LYS A 370 -13.62 -1.03 -33.24
N GLU A 371 -13.99 -0.27 -32.23
CA GLU A 371 -13.12 0.69 -31.56
C GLU A 371 -12.12 0.06 -30.59
N GLY A 372 -12.15 -1.26 -30.37
CA GLY A 372 -11.24 -1.94 -29.43
C GLY A 372 -11.70 -1.86 -27.97
N ILE A 373 -12.97 -1.53 -27.73
CA ILE A 373 -13.61 -1.57 -26.42
C ILE A 373 -14.24 -2.96 -26.24
N ASN A 374 -13.95 -3.64 -25.15
CA ASN A 374 -14.45 -4.99 -24.90
C ASN A 374 -15.83 -4.96 -24.25
N PRO A 375 -16.88 -5.42 -24.93
CA PRO A 375 -18.22 -5.46 -24.35
C PRO A 375 -18.30 -6.37 -23.13
N ILE A 376 -19.03 -5.94 -22.12
CA ILE A 376 -19.45 -6.77 -20.99
C ILE A 376 -20.96 -6.82 -21.01
N ILE A 377 -21.51 -8.03 -21.02
CA ILE A 377 -22.94 -8.28 -21.25
C ILE A 377 -23.54 -9.09 -20.10
N ASN A 378 -24.82 -8.94 -19.90
CA ASN A 378 -25.60 -9.87 -19.08
C ASN A 378 -26.20 -10.94 -19.99
N ALA A 379 -25.61 -12.13 -20.01
CA ALA A 379 -26.02 -13.24 -20.84
C ALA A 379 -27.09 -14.09 -20.11
N PRO A 380 -28.26 -14.34 -20.73
CA PRO A 380 -29.29 -15.16 -20.13
C PRO A 380 -28.76 -16.54 -19.71
N GLY A 381 -29.02 -16.94 -18.48
CA GLY A 381 -28.63 -18.24 -17.94
C GLY A 381 -27.15 -18.36 -17.50
N THR A 382 -26.29 -17.40 -17.86
CA THR A 382 -24.85 -17.42 -17.51
C THR A 382 -24.47 -16.28 -16.60
N GLY A 383 -25.22 -15.16 -16.65
CA GLY A 383 -24.93 -13.94 -15.89
C GLY A 383 -24.02 -12.97 -16.64
N ILE A 384 -23.27 -12.17 -15.90
CA ILE A 384 -22.43 -11.11 -16.46
C ILE A 384 -21.11 -11.71 -16.96
N ILE A 385 -20.80 -11.47 -18.23
CA ILE A 385 -19.60 -12.00 -18.89
C ILE A 385 -18.85 -10.94 -19.69
N LEU A 386 -17.53 -11.07 -19.73
CA LEU A 386 -16.67 -10.39 -20.68
C LEU A 386 -16.84 -11.02 -22.07
N PHE A 387 -17.29 -10.24 -23.05
CA PHE A 387 -17.64 -10.70 -24.39
C PHE A 387 -16.73 -10.09 -25.48
N GLY A 388 -15.48 -9.83 -25.16
CA GLY A 388 -14.45 -9.31 -26.06
C GLY A 388 -13.06 -9.55 -25.53
N ASP A 389 -12.07 -9.66 -26.42
CA ASP A 389 -10.67 -9.93 -26.08
C ASP A 389 -9.68 -9.04 -26.85
N LYS A 390 -10.09 -7.83 -27.22
CA LYS A 390 -9.23 -6.88 -27.93
C LYS A 390 -8.36 -6.07 -26.97
N THR A 391 -7.15 -5.75 -27.46
CA THR A 391 -6.35 -4.64 -26.93
C THR A 391 -6.79 -3.32 -27.56
N MET A 392 -6.30 -2.19 -27.06
CA MET A 392 -6.57 -0.87 -27.63
C MET A 392 -5.80 -0.57 -28.91
N LEU A 393 -5.11 -1.54 -29.49
CA LEU A 393 -4.40 -1.37 -30.77
C LEU A 393 -5.41 -1.26 -31.92
N ALA A 394 -5.46 -0.11 -32.57
CA ALA A 394 -6.36 0.15 -33.69
C ALA A 394 -5.92 -0.55 -34.98
N ALA A 395 -4.61 -0.68 -35.21
CA ALA A 395 -4.07 -1.32 -36.41
C ALA A 395 -4.33 -2.83 -36.46
N PRO A 396 -4.66 -3.40 -37.63
CA PRO A 396 -4.74 -4.85 -37.81
C PRO A 396 -3.41 -5.52 -37.51
N SER A 397 -3.35 -6.30 -36.43
CA SER A 397 -2.14 -6.98 -35.97
C SER A 397 -2.51 -8.22 -35.15
N ALA A 398 -1.61 -9.17 -35.00
CA ALA A 398 -1.78 -10.26 -34.06
C ALA A 398 -1.90 -9.72 -32.61
N PHE A 399 -1.24 -8.62 -32.30
CA PHE A 399 -1.23 -7.97 -31.00
C PHE A 399 -2.51 -7.19 -30.64
N ASN A 400 -3.49 -7.16 -31.55
CA ASN A 400 -4.79 -6.59 -31.19
C ASN A 400 -5.66 -7.52 -30.33
N ARG A 401 -5.09 -8.63 -29.83
CA ARG A 401 -5.74 -9.60 -28.94
C ARG A 401 -5.03 -9.69 -27.60
N ILE A 402 -5.82 -9.75 -26.54
CA ILE A 402 -5.31 -9.85 -25.15
C ILE A 402 -4.44 -11.10 -24.99
N ASN A 403 -4.92 -12.23 -25.44
CA ASN A 403 -4.22 -13.52 -25.31
C ASN A 403 -2.85 -13.51 -26.02
N VAL A 404 -2.76 -12.91 -27.22
CA VAL A 404 -1.49 -12.85 -27.96
C VAL A 404 -0.52 -11.88 -27.28
N ARG A 405 -1.00 -10.69 -26.85
CA ARG A 405 -0.12 -9.74 -26.14
C ARG A 405 0.40 -10.35 -24.84
N ARG A 406 -0.44 -11.03 -24.07
CA ARG A 406 -0.02 -11.71 -22.83
C ARG A 406 0.95 -12.85 -23.08
N LEU A 407 0.72 -13.66 -24.13
CA LEU A 407 1.69 -14.67 -24.57
C LEU A 407 3.07 -14.04 -24.76
N PHE A 408 3.16 -12.97 -25.54
CA PHE A 408 4.45 -12.34 -25.83
C PHE A 408 5.11 -11.73 -24.59
N ILE A 409 4.35 -11.09 -23.69
CA ILE A 409 4.90 -10.58 -22.43
C ILE A 409 5.52 -11.71 -21.60
N VAL A 410 4.84 -12.84 -21.47
CA VAL A 410 5.35 -13.98 -20.70
C VAL A 410 6.61 -14.57 -21.38
N LEU A 411 6.59 -14.73 -22.69
CA LEU A 411 7.76 -15.24 -23.44
C LEU A 411 8.94 -14.26 -23.35
N GLU A 412 8.70 -12.98 -23.58
CA GLU A 412 9.73 -11.94 -23.52
C GLU A 412 10.38 -11.85 -22.13
N LYS A 413 9.58 -11.87 -21.04
CA LYS A 413 10.09 -11.90 -19.66
C LYS A 413 10.94 -13.15 -19.39
N ALA A 414 10.45 -14.33 -19.74
CA ALA A 414 11.14 -15.59 -19.49
C ALA A 414 12.46 -15.65 -20.28
N ILE A 415 12.42 -15.26 -21.55
CA ILE A 415 13.61 -15.30 -22.44
C ILE A 415 14.62 -14.22 -22.01
N ALA A 416 14.16 -13.00 -21.67
CA ALA A 416 15.04 -11.95 -21.17
C ALA A 416 15.75 -12.37 -19.88
N THR A 417 15.06 -13.05 -18.97
CA THR A 417 15.65 -13.60 -17.75
C THR A 417 16.71 -14.64 -18.07
N ALA A 418 16.44 -15.55 -19.01
CA ALA A 418 17.41 -16.55 -19.48
C ALA A 418 18.60 -15.92 -20.20
N ALA A 419 18.38 -14.85 -20.96
CA ALA A 419 19.43 -14.14 -21.68
C ALA A 419 20.42 -13.41 -20.74
N LYS A 420 19.99 -12.99 -19.55
CA LYS A 420 20.90 -12.37 -18.55
C LYS A 420 22.08 -13.26 -18.17
N PHE A 421 21.91 -14.57 -18.22
CA PHE A 421 22.99 -15.53 -17.93
C PHE A 421 24.02 -15.65 -19.05
N GLN A 422 23.77 -15.03 -20.22
CA GLN A 422 24.75 -14.97 -21.32
C GLN A 422 25.57 -13.66 -21.29
N LEU A 423 25.25 -12.72 -20.41
CA LEU A 423 26.03 -11.49 -20.26
C LEU A 423 27.45 -11.83 -19.78
N PHE A 424 28.41 -11.20 -20.41
CA PHE A 424 29.85 -11.39 -20.17
C PHE A 424 30.45 -12.74 -20.65
N GLU A 425 29.64 -13.61 -21.28
CA GLU A 425 30.14 -14.79 -21.96
C GLU A 425 30.65 -14.44 -23.36
N PHE A 426 31.49 -15.31 -23.94
CA PHE A 426 31.99 -15.11 -25.29
C PHE A 426 30.89 -15.36 -26.35
N ASN A 427 30.83 -14.47 -27.37
CA ASN A 427 29.92 -14.67 -28.50
C ASN A 427 30.56 -15.67 -29.51
N ASP A 428 30.62 -16.94 -29.17
CA ASP A 428 31.12 -18.01 -30.01
C ASP A 428 30.01 -19.02 -30.42
N ALA A 429 30.37 -19.99 -31.23
CA ALA A 429 29.43 -21.01 -31.71
C ALA A 429 28.86 -21.87 -30.55
N PHE A 430 29.63 -22.06 -29.49
CA PHE A 430 29.23 -22.86 -28.33
C PHE A 430 28.13 -22.13 -27.53
N THR A 431 28.36 -20.88 -27.16
CA THR A 431 27.41 -20.04 -26.41
C THR A 431 26.08 -19.85 -27.17
N ARG A 432 26.16 -19.61 -28.48
CA ARG A 432 24.96 -19.50 -29.35
C ARG A 432 24.17 -20.80 -29.41
N SER A 433 24.86 -21.93 -29.52
CA SER A 433 24.21 -23.26 -29.50
C SER A 433 23.58 -23.57 -28.13
N GLN A 434 24.28 -23.25 -27.06
CA GLN A 434 23.77 -23.41 -25.68
C GLN A 434 22.49 -22.61 -25.46
N PHE A 435 22.48 -21.34 -25.87
CA PHE A 435 21.30 -20.48 -25.76
C PHE A 435 20.13 -21.03 -26.59
N THR A 436 20.35 -21.44 -27.82
CA THR A 436 19.32 -22.05 -28.65
C THR A 436 18.77 -23.34 -28.04
N SER A 437 19.67 -24.18 -27.46
CA SER A 437 19.29 -25.40 -26.78
C SER A 437 18.49 -25.17 -25.50
N LEU A 438 18.69 -24.06 -24.83
CA LEU A 438 17.90 -23.62 -23.66
C LEU A 438 16.49 -23.18 -24.07
N LEU A 439 16.36 -22.39 -25.14
CA LEU A 439 15.09 -21.84 -25.58
C LEU A 439 14.18 -22.86 -26.29
N THR A 440 14.74 -23.78 -27.04
CA THR A 440 13.96 -24.72 -27.87
C THR A 440 13.00 -25.59 -27.04
N PRO A 441 13.39 -26.22 -25.92
CA PRO A 441 12.48 -27.00 -25.08
C PRO A 441 11.37 -26.14 -24.47
N PHE A 442 11.70 -24.92 -24.02
CA PHE A 442 10.73 -23.99 -23.48
C PHE A 442 9.64 -23.60 -24.50
N LEU A 443 10.04 -23.23 -25.72
CA LEU A 443 9.09 -22.90 -26.78
C LEU A 443 8.28 -24.11 -27.25
N ARG A 444 8.85 -25.33 -27.21
CA ARG A 444 8.13 -26.59 -27.47
C ARG A 444 7.07 -26.88 -26.40
N ASP A 445 7.36 -26.60 -25.14
CA ASP A 445 6.37 -26.73 -24.06
C ASP A 445 5.18 -25.77 -24.30
N VAL A 446 5.47 -24.51 -24.60
CA VAL A 446 4.41 -23.52 -24.94
C VAL A 446 3.62 -23.96 -26.18
N GLN A 447 4.26 -24.58 -27.18
CA GLN A 447 3.60 -25.16 -28.34
C GLN A 447 2.71 -26.33 -27.94
N GLY A 448 3.20 -27.27 -27.15
CA GLY A 448 2.45 -28.42 -26.62
C GLY A 448 1.22 -27.97 -25.79
N ARG A 449 1.34 -26.85 -25.07
CA ARG A 449 0.26 -26.22 -24.30
C ARG A 449 -0.61 -25.27 -25.13
N ARG A 450 -0.55 -25.37 -26.48
CA ARG A 450 -1.40 -24.64 -27.43
C ARG A 450 -1.21 -23.11 -27.45
N GLY A 451 -0.08 -22.59 -26.97
CA GLY A 451 0.21 -21.13 -27.00
C GLY A 451 0.63 -20.65 -28.38
N ILE A 452 1.36 -21.47 -29.11
CA ILE A 452 1.89 -21.15 -30.44
C ILE A 452 1.67 -22.32 -31.42
N TYR A 453 1.49 -21.99 -32.66
CA TYR A 453 1.40 -23.01 -33.73
C TYR A 453 2.78 -23.50 -34.18
N ASP A 454 3.75 -22.58 -34.26
CA ASP A 454 5.09 -22.87 -34.73
C ASP A 454 6.07 -21.79 -34.24
N PHE A 455 7.35 -22.14 -34.17
CA PHE A 455 8.42 -21.22 -33.82
C PHE A 455 9.72 -21.54 -34.51
N LYS A 456 10.60 -20.53 -34.62
CA LYS A 456 11.96 -20.70 -35.12
C LYS A 456 12.91 -19.80 -34.35
N VAL A 457 14.00 -20.35 -33.86
CA VAL A 457 15.09 -19.61 -33.22
C VAL A 457 16.29 -19.57 -34.16
N ILE A 458 16.79 -18.37 -34.44
CA ILE A 458 18.03 -18.17 -35.20
C ILE A 458 19.01 -17.44 -34.27
N CYS A 459 20.07 -18.15 -33.91
CA CYS A 459 21.19 -17.61 -33.14
C CYS A 459 22.46 -18.31 -33.63
N ASN A 460 22.99 -17.83 -34.75
CA ASN A 460 24.16 -18.44 -35.42
C ASN A 460 24.98 -17.34 -36.11
N SER A 461 25.91 -17.74 -36.99
CA SER A 461 26.79 -16.81 -37.71
C SER A 461 26.04 -15.89 -38.70
N SER A 462 24.78 -16.21 -39.08
CA SER A 462 24.04 -15.37 -40.02
C SER A 462 23.52 -14.07 -39.39
N ASN A 463 23.20 -14.06 -38.09
CA ASN A 463 22.79 -12.88 -37.34
C ASN A 463 23.84 -12.39 -36.30
N ASN A 464 24.87 -13.19 -36.03
CA ASN A 464 26.05 -12.78 -35.25
C ASN A 464 27.26 -12.74 -36.17
N THR A 465 27.33 -11.72 -37.03
CA THR A 465 28.46 -11.47 -37.96
C THR A 465 29.68 -10.97 -37.15
N ALA A 466 30.87 -10.92 -37.82
CA ALA A 466 32.07 -10.39 -37.20
C ALA A 466 31.86 -8.95 -36.68
N GLU A 467 31.13 -8.13 -37.41
CA GLU A 467 30.80 -6.76 -36.97
C GLU A 467 29.92 -6.70 -35.69
N VAL A 468 28.98 -7.63 -35.52
CA VAL A 468 28.16 -7.78 -34.32
C VAL A 468 29.02 -8.20 -33.14
N ILE A 469 29.91 -9.16 -33.37
CA ILE A 469 30.88 -9.65 -32.35
C ILE A 469 31.84 -8.53 -31.94
N ASP A 470 32.36 -7.78 -32.90
CA ASP A 470 33.27 -6.65 -32.65
C ASP A 470 32.60 -5.53 -31.86
N ARG A 471 31.27 -5.37 -31.93
CA ARG A 471 30.50 -4.46 -31.11
C ARG A 471 30.12 -5.02 -29.73
N ASN A 472 30.59 -6.21 -29.37
CA ASN A 472 30.23 -6.95 -28.16
C ASN A 472 28.70 -7.20 -28.01
N GLU A 473 28.02 -7.40 -29.14
CA GLU A 473 26.60 -7.68 -29.19
C GLU A 473 26.33 -9.17 -29.40
N PHE A 474 25.21 -9.65 -28.84
CA PHE A 474 24.72 -11.02 -29.05
C PHE A 474 23.27 -10.93 -29.55
N ILE A 475 22.99 -11.49 -30.72
CA ILE A 475 21.69 -11.40 -31.39
C ILE A 475 21.05 -12.77 -31.52
N ALA A 476 19.82 -12.88 -31.05
CA ALA A 476 18.97 -14.05 -31.27
C ALA A 476 17.61 -13.61 -31.81
N ASP A 477 17.24 -14.13 -32.99
CA ASP A 477 15.95 -13.86 -33.62
C ASP A 477 14.99 -15.01 -33.31
N ILE A 478 13.85 -14.67 -32.68
CA ILE A 478 12.84 -15.64 -32.25
C ILE A 478 11.53 -15.34 -32.99
N PHE A 479 11.23 -16.20 -33.98
CA PHE A 479 10.01 -16.11 -34.78
C PHE A 479 8.91 -16.97 -34.16
N ILE A 480 7.74 -16.40 -33.94
CA ILE A 480 6.61 -17.07 -33.26
C ILE A 480 5.33 -16.87 -34.08
N LYS A 481 4.61 -17.98 -34.30
CA LYS A 481 3.24 -17.99 -34.83
C LYS A 481 2.26 -18.19 -33.68
N PRO A 482 1.63 -17.11 -33.14
CA PRO A 482 0.74 -17.25 -32.00
C PRO A 482 -0.55 -17.98 -32.36
N ALA A 483 -1.09 -18.75 -31.42
CA ALA A 483 -2.43 -19.32 -31.54
C ALA A 483 -3.50 -18.21 -31.47
N ARG A 484 -4.57 -18.38 -32.25
CA ARG A 484 -5.65 -17.39 -32.33
C ARG A 484 -6.92 -17.94 -31.70
N ALA A 485 -7.60 -17.13 -30.91
CA ALA A 485 -8.92 -17.45 -30.37
C ALA A 485 -10.02 -17.34 -31.46
N ILE A 486 -11.04 -18.15 -31.35
CA ILE A 486 -12.23 -18.11 -32.22
C ILE A 486 -13.11 -16.97 -31.74
N ASN A 487 -13.38 -16.00 -32.62
CA ASN A 487 -14.27 -14.87 -32.33
C ASN A 487 -15.60 -14.92 -33.08
N PHE A 488 -15.67 -15.67 -34.19
CA PHE A 488 -16.86 -15.80 -35.01
C PHE A 488 -17.09 -17.28 -35.32
N ILE A 489 -18.35 -17.71 -35.15
CA ILE A 489 -18.79 -19.06 -35.50
C ILE A 489 -19.90 -18.89 -36.53
N GLN A 490 -19.68 -19.46 -37.73
CA GLN A 490 -20.68 -19.54 -38.75
C GLN A 490 -21.19 -20.99 -38.82
N LEU A 491 -22.50 -21.18 -38.62
CA LEU A 491 -23.17 -22.48 -38.72
C LEU A 491 -24.07 -22.47 -39.96
N ASN A 492 -23.80 -23.38 -40.89
CA ASN A 492 -24.61 -23.56 -42.08
C ASN A 492 -25.48 -24.78 -41.91
N PHE A 493 -26.79 -24.60 -41.81
CA PHE A 493 -27.76 -25.68 -41.78
C PHE A 493 -28.36 -25.86 -43.20
N ILE A 494 -28.14 -27.03 -43.80
CA ILE A 494 -28.64 -27.33 -45.13
C ILE A 494 -29.70 -28.43 -44.97
N ALA A 495 -30.95 -28.09 -45.32
CA ALA A 495 -32.03 -29.06 -45.38
C ALA A 495 -31.96 -29.84 -46.71
N THR A 496 -31.76 -31.15 -46.61
CA THR A 496 -31.73 -32.05 -47.79
C THR A 496 -33.06 -32.75 -47.98
N ARG A 497 -33.38 -33.15 -49.23
CA ARG A 497 -34.57 -33.93 -49.53
C ARG A 497 -34.45 -35.34 -49.01
N THR A 498 -35.58 -35.95 -48.66
CA THR A 498 -35.64 -37.36 -48.24
C THR A 498 -35.21 -38.26 -49.39
N GLY A 499 -34.06 -38.85 -49.34
CA GLY A 499 -33.55 -39.75 -50.42
C GLY A 499 -32.17 -39.36 -50.97
N VAL A 500 -31.59 -38.23 -50.52
CA VAL A 500 -30.19 -37.88 -50.83
C VAL A 500 -29.28 -38.51 -49.79
N SER A 501 -28.29 -39.32 -50.19
CA SER A 501 -27.30 -39.83 -49.25
C SER A 501 -26.34 -38.75 -48.84
N PHE A 502 -25.94 -38.68 -47.54
CA PHE A 502 -25.02 -37.66 -47.03
C PHE A 502 -23.61 -37.78 -47.61
N GLU A 503 -23.26 -38.92 -48.24
CA GLU A 503 -22.00 -39.13 -48.95
C GLU A 503 -21.83 -38.30 -50.24
N GLU A 504 -22.98 -37.87 -50.83
CA GLU A 504 -23.01 -37.06 -52.06
C GLU A 504 -22.95 -35.54 -51.80
N ILE A 505 -23.02 -35.10 -50.54
CA ILE A 505 -23.04 -33.66 -50.16
C ILE A 505 -21.65 -33.16 -49.74
N GLY A 506 -20.65 -34.00 -49.62
CA GLY A 506 -19.29 -33.71 -49.13
C GLY A 506 -18.21 -33.52 -50.21
N GLY A 507 -18.57 -33.28 -51.49
CA GLY A 507 -17.68 -33.02 -52.59
C GLY A 507 -17.35 -31.55 -52.80
#